data_f1436a42cd885848a82b6993b7334783
#
_entry.id   f1436a42cd885848a82b6993b7334783
#
_cell.length_a   1.000
_cell.length_b   1.000
_cell.length_c   1.000
_cell.angle_alpha   90.00
_cell.angle_beta   90.00
_cell.angle_gamma   90.00
#
_symmetry.space_group_name_H-M   'P 1'
#
loop_
_entity.id
_entity.type
_entity.pdbx_description
1 polymer ?
#
loop_
_entity_poly.entity_id
_entity_poly.type
_entity_poly.pdbx_seq_one_letter_code
_entity_poly.pdbx_strand_id
1 'polypeptide(L)'
;KITASLAHDKTDCDDYLIKGDKLWLINSSAKRATIYDKDLKEIKTCKYNPEDYEGNGDSDDDNVPNPGNYYDAMQIATSDDGKYALVSGVTPDTYKYVISNVKLKDNSVVSTFEGQSYSLSRVDSHGFVIETDASNNVWSYHSSDGKDTFFALPNVVDMSLAKDGDILIRCQKLSSGNDTNDTDGEAAGSDTISCYKYSPGTGVTSSFSFNPDARYADAQSTVSPSDADTQTYYSANSVYLADAGCMMILLYTAQCNPEILVWSLDKGHNDTQASITSYSDSDSLFQALRDAGTYVSPYDTANIDEGTDENEEALKEAGIDSDSDRYGDEITLIPDVSAYDWGDLSEINAHATRLEQKYGISIYLGPEVPKKIDYYKIKQTLKVKTLSDALNALEQVLACFPDDFFKQLDYGGTKGLRIYLSGNITAENSDMINDPSGFVNIINNYNVMVLNCSYSWDFSYTVGHEISHLIDQRLAFIHTYNDKSEFSEEKWNSFNPDSFSYDDTYANYNPDDSSNHISGYFIDSYGMTFATEDRSEIFGTAIDDYINGIYDDARFTDDSPIRNKLDYYSRCIRDGFNTKSWPDTMAWETVLTAPNAQAD
;
A
#
# COMPACT_ATOMS: atom_id res chain seq x y z
N LYS A 1 0.03 -36.44 -6.82
CA LYS A 1 0.71 -37.40 -7.72
C LYS A 1 0.40 -37.02 -9.15
N ILE A 2 1.44 -36.99 -10.02
CA ILE A 2 1.21 -36.87 -11.46
C ILE A 2 0.41 -38.08 -11.92
N THR A 3 -0.72 -37.83 -12.57
CA THR A 3 -1.66 -38.86 -13.02
C THR A 3 -1.62 -39.10 -14.53
N ALA A 4 -1.21 -38.07 -15.27
CA ALA A 4 -0.96 -38.16 -16.72
C ALA A 4 0.17 -37.20 -17.10
N SER A 5 0.87 -37.50 -18.20
CA SER A 5 1.85 -36.61 -18.80
C SER A 5 1.85 -36.76 -20.31
N LEU A 6 2.22 -35.68 -20.99
CA LEU A 6 2.44 -35.62 -22.42
C LEU A 6 3.82 -35.01 -22.65
N ALA A 7 4.72 -35.80 -23.23
CA ALA A 7 6.12 -35.42 -23.42
C ALA A 7 6.29 -34.36 -24.52
N HIS A 8 7.37 -33.61 -24.48
CA HIS A 8 7.72 -32.53 -25.42
C HIS A 8 7.62 -32.90 -26.90
N ASP A 9 7.98 -34.12 -27.28
CA ASP A 9 7.94 -34.60 -28.67
C ASP A 9 6.50 -34.87 -29.19
N LYS A 10 5.51 -34.83 -28.30
CA LYS A 10 4.11 -35.12 -28.63
C LYS A 10 3.22 -33.89 -28.58
N THR A 11 3.75 -32.77 -28.15
CA THR A 11 3.06 -31.49 -28.13
C THR A 11 3.56 -30.66 -29.32
N ASP A 12 2.65 -30.18 -30.14
CA ASP A 12 2.97 -29.31 -31.27
C ASP A 12 2.09 -28.05 -31.13
N CYS A 13 2.53 -27.14 -30.24
CA CYS A 13 1.78 -25.94 -29.92
C CYS A 13 2.70 -24.78 -29.54
N ASP A 14 2.27 -23.58 -29.85
CA ASP A 14 2.88 -22.31 -29.46
C ASP A 14 2.01 -21.54 -28.46
N ASP A 15 0.76 -21.99 -28.23
CA ASP A 15 -0.14 -21.39 -27.27
C ASP A 15 -1.17 -22.42 -26.75
N TYR A 16 -1.92 -22.07 -25.73
CA TYR A 16 -2.96 -22.91 -25.18
C TYR A 16 -4.15 -22.10 -24.64
N LEU A 17 -5.32 -22.73 -24.57
CA LEU A 17 -6.46 -22.20 -23.85
C LEU A 17 -7.21 -23.30 -23.13
N ILE A 18 -7.95 -22.92 -22.09
CA ILE A 18 -8.89 -23.80 -21.41
C ILE A 18 -10.31 -23.41 -21.76
N LYS A 19 -11.09 -24.41 -22.14
CA LYS A 19 -12.50 -24.23 -22.41
C LYS A 19 -13.31 -25.34 -21.74
N GLY A 20 -13.94 -24.98 -20.62
CA GLY A 20 -14.59 -25.94 -19.73
C GLY A 20 -13.57 -26.85 -19.05
N ASP A 21 -13.73 -28.17 -19.20
CA ASP A 21 -12.83 -29.22 -18.66
C ASP A 21 -11.79 -29.73 -19.67
N LYS A 22 -11.47 -28.93 -20.70
CA LYS A 22 -10.64 -29.33 -21.81
C LYS A 22 -9.47 -28.40 -22.01
N LEU A 23 -8.29 -28.99 -22.25
CA LEU A 23 -7.10 -28.29 -22.71
C LEU A 23 -7.07 -28.24 -24.23
N TRP A 24 -6.90 -27.06 -24.78
CA TRP A 24 -6.71 -26.81 -26.19
C TRP A 24 -5.25 -26.39 -26.39
N LEU A 25 -4.49 -27.21 -27.11
CA LEU A 25 -3.15 -26.87 -27.54
C LEU A 25 -3.22 -26.27 -28.93
N ILE A 26 -2.73 -25.06 -29.10
CA ILE A 26 -2.84 -24.25 -30.29
C ILE A 26 -1.51 -24.27 -31.03
N ASN A 27 -1.56 -24.51 -32.34
CA ASN A 27 -0.46 -24.28 -33.24
C ASN A 27 -0.90 -23.15 -34.20
N SER A 28 -0.45 -21.94 -33.92
CA SER A 28 -0.84 -20.75 -34.67
C SER A 28 -0.32 -20.78 -36.10
N SER A 29 0.89 -21.33 -36.31
CA SER A 29 1.49 -21.48 -37.64
C SER A 29 0.71 -22.46 -38.52
N ALA A 30 0.26 -23.57 -37.96
CA ALA A 30 -0.54 -24.57 -38.66
C ALA A 30 -2.05 -24.24 -38.66
N LYS A 31 -2.47 -23.17 -37.99
CA LYS A 31 -3.87 -22.76 -37.81
C LYS A 31 -4.76 -23.91 -37.34
N ARG A 32 -4.30 -24.61 -36.31
CA ARG A 32 -5.02 -25.76 -35.73
C ARG A 32 -4.95 -25.76 -34.22
N ALA A 33 -5.93 -26.41 -33.58
CA ALA A 33 -5.91 -26.71 -32.16
C ALA A 33 -6.20 -28.20 -31.94
N THR A 34 -5.44 -28.82 -31.05
CA THR A 34 -5.70 -30.19 -30.59
C THR A 34 -6.27 -30.15 -29.18
N ILE A 35 -7.40 -30.81 -29.00
CA ILE A 35 -8.21 -30.76 -27.79
C ILE A 35 -8.00 -32.04 -26.99
N TYR A 36 -7.65 -31.89 -25.71
CA TYR A 36 -7.41 -32.97 -24.77
C TYR A 36 -8.39 -32.94 -23.59
N ASP A 37 -8.70 -34.13 -23.06
CA ASP A 37 -9.38 -34.25 -21.77
C ASP A 37 -8.41 -34.16 -20.59
N LYS A 38 -8.93 -34.25 -19.36
CA LYS A 38 -8.14 -34.20 -18.12
C LYS A 38 -7.11 -35.33 -17.96
N ASP A 39 -7.25 -36.41 -18.70
CA ASP A 39 -6.33 -37.55 -18.70
C ASP A 39 -5.34 -37.47 -19.88
N LEU A 40 -5.27 -36.30 -20.54
CA LEU A 40 -4.46 -36.04 -21.74
C LEU A 40 -4.74 -36.99 -22.89
N LYS A 41 -5.97 -37.44 -23.02
CA LYS A 41 -6.42 -38.16 -24.21
C LYS A 41 -6.90 -37.16 -25.25
N GLU A 42 -6.38 -37.27 -26.45
CA GLU A 42 -6.85 -36.48 -27.56
C GLU A 42 -8.31 -36.75 -27.85
N ILE A 43 -9.12 -35.69 -27.85
CA ILE A 43 -10.53 -35.76 -28.22
C ILE A 43 -10.68 -35.54 -29.71
N LYS A 44 -10.06 -34.50 -30.23
CA LYS A 44 -10.02 -34.16 -31.67
C LYS A 44 -9.01 -33.08 -31.97
N THR A 45 -8.65 -32.98 -33.23
CA THR A 45 -7.97 -31.80 -33.80
C THR A 45 -8.96 -31.03 -34.69
N CYS A 46 -8.96 -29.72 -34.62
CA CYS A 46 -9.81 -28.84 -35.41
C CYS A 46 -9.02 -27.67 -36.01
N LYS A 47 -9.59 -27.03 -37.01
CA LYS A 47 -9.05 -25.74 -37.48
C LYS A 47 -9.24 -24.70 -36.39
N TYR A 48 -8.24 -23.88 -36.19
CA TYR A 48 -8.22 -22.77 -35.25
C TYR A 48 -7.88 -21.50 -36.01
N ASN A 49 -8.70 -20.48 -35.87
CA ASN A 49 -8.40 -19.16 -36.35
C ASN A 49 -8.23 -18.23 -35.14
N PRO A 50 -7.04 -17.64 -34.92
CA PRO A 50 -6.82 -16.73 -33.79
C PRO A 50 -7.85 -15.60 -33.73
N GLU A 51 -8.24 -15.06 -34.89
CA GLU A 51 -9.21 -13.95 -34.98
C GLU A 51 -10.62 -14.31 -34.43
N ASP A 52 -10.96 -15.59 -34.37
CA ASP A 52 -12.23 -16.04 -33.76
C ASP A 52 -12.17 -16.07 -32.22
N TYR A 53 -10.99 -15.79 -31.63
CA TYR A 53 -10.70 -15.90 -30.20
C TYR A 53 -9.94 -14.71 -29.61
N GLU A 54 -9.69 -13.66 -30.37
CA GLU A 54 -9.34 -12.35 -29.82
C GLU A 54 -10.54 -11.76 -29.08
N GLY A 55 -11.02 -12.49 -28.10
CA GLY A 55 -11.85 -11.97 -27.04
C GLY A 55 -10.96 -11.42 -25.96
N ASN A 56 -10.97 -10.11 -25.81
CA ASN A 56 -10.46 -9.36 -24.66
C ASN A 56 -8.97 -9.06 -24.56
N GLY A 57 -8.32 -8.74 -25.67
CA GLY A 57 -7.17 -7.85 -25.65
C GLY A 57 -7.64 -6.46 -26.06
N ASP A 58 -7.33 -5.43 -25.27
CA ASP A 58 -7.62 -4.03 -25.53
C ASP A 58 -9.09 -3.71 -25.90
N SER A 59 -9.99 -3.92 -24.97
CA SER A 59 -11.23 -3.18 -25.00
C SER A 59 -11.02 -1.85 -24.26
N ASP A 60 -10.90 -0.77 -25.02
CA ASP A 60 -11.42 0.55 -24.63
C ASP A 60 -12.94 0.42 -24.42
N ASP A 61 -13.36 -0.60 -23.70
CA ASP A 61 -14.77 -0.89 -23.50
C ASP A 61 -15.22 -0.11 -22.26
N ASP A 62 -15.98 0.96 -22.51
CA ASP A 62 -16.70 1.78 -21.53
C ASP A 62 -17.61 0.96 -20.59
N ASN A 63 -17.46 -0.36 -20.55
CA ASN A 63 -18.34 -1.31 -19.88
C ASN A 63 -17.68 -2.03 -18.70
N VAL A 64 -16.71 -1.38 -18.03
CA VAL A 64 -16.18 -1.89 -16.77
C VAL A 64 -17.32 -1.98 -15.75
N PRO A 65 -17.56 -3.14 -15.13
CA PRO A 65 -18.57 -3.24 -14.10
C PRO A 65 -18.19 -2.30 -12.93
N ASN A 66 -19.03 -1.28 -12.70
CA ASN A 66 -18.79 -0.28 -11.67
C ASN A 66 -19.94 -0.24 -10.67
N PRO A 67 -19.98 -1.14 -9.67
CA PRO A 67 -21.12 -1.34 -8.80
C PRO A 67 -21.34 -0.21 -7.79
N GLY A 68 -20.30 0.56 -7.48
CA GLY A 68 -20.31 1.63 -6.48
C GLY A 68 -20.09 3.03 -7.06
N ASN A 69 -20.15 3.20 -8.39
CA ASN A 69 -19.72 4.43 -9.07
C ASN A 69 -18.29 4.84 -8.68
N TYR A 70 -17.40 3.87 -8.54
CA TYR A 70 -16.01 4.12 -8.17
C TYR A 70 -15.33 5.03 -9.18
N TYR A 71 -14.48 5.93 -8.70
CA TYR A 71 -13.54 6.66 -9.54
C TYR A 71 -12.44 5.71 -10.02
N ASP A 72 -11.98 5.90 -11.24
CA ASP A 72 -10.95 5.08 -11.90
C ASP A 72 -11.22 3.57 -11.79
N ALA A 73 -12.50 3.19 -11.95
CA ALA A 73 -12.88 1.80 -11.90
C ALA A 73 -12.20 1.00 -13.01
N MET A 74 -11.46 -0.05 -12.62
CA MET A 74 -10.72 -0.91 -13.53
C MET A 74 -11.00 -2.38 -13.23
N GLN A 75 -11.29 -3.16 -14.27
CA GLN A 75 -11.41 -4.61 -14.14
C GLN A 75 -10.01 -5.23 -14.15
N ILE A 76 -9.61 -5.86 -13.05
CA ILE A 76 -8.27 -6.45 -12.87
C ILE A 76 -8.24 -7.97 -13.03
N ALA A 77 -9.37 -8.63 -12.92
CA ALA A 77 -9.49 -10.08 -13.17
C ALA A 77 -10.92 -10.46 -13.54
N THR A 78 -11.06 -11.61 -14.18
CA THR A 78 -12.37 -12.26 -14.45
C THR A 78 -12.30 -13.72 -14.02
N SER A 79 -13.40 -14.23 -13.48
CA SER A 79 -13.47 -15.66 -13.13
C SER A 79 -13.43 -16.53 -14.39
N ASP A 80 -12.92 -17.75 -14.26
CA ASP A 80 -12.82 -18.72 -15.37
C ASP A 80 -14.17 -19.04 -16.00
N ASP A 81 -15.27 -18.95 -15.25
CA ASP A 81 -16.63 -19.18 -15.74
C ASP A 81 -17.31 -17.92 -16.31
N GLY A 82 -16.59 -16.78 -16.31
CA GLY A 82 -17.07 -15.49 -16.85
C GLY A 82 -18.25 -14.88 -16.10
N LYS A 83 -18.48 -15.24 -14.83
CA LYS A 83 -19.63 -14.75 -14.05
C LYS A 83 -19.27 -13.70 -13.03
N TYR A 84 -18.00 -13.60 -12.65
CA TYR A 84 -17.48 -12.67 -11.65
C TYR A 84 -16.33 -11.88 -12.24
N ALA A 85 -16.20 -10.64 -11.82
CA ALA A 85 -15.06 -9.80 -12.10
C ALA A 85 -14.50 -9.22 -10.80
N LEU A 86 -13.21 -9.01 -10.75
CA LEU A 86 -12.56 -8.24 -9.72
C LEU A 86 -12.33 -6.83 -10.25
N VAL A 87 -12.87 -5.85 -9.55
CA VAL A 87 -12.84 -4.44 -9.93
C VAL A 87 -12.10 -3.65 -8.86
N SER A 88 -11.07 -2.92 -9.26
CA SER A 88 -10.40 -1.93 -8.43
C SER A 88 -10.93 -0.53 -8.71
N GLY A 89 -10.85 0.37 -7.73
CA GLY A 89 -11.22 1.77 -7.89
C GLY A 89 -11.09 2.55 -6.59
N VAL A 90 -11.54 3.80 -6.61
CA VAL A 90 -11.60 4.68 -5.43
C VAL A 90 -13.06 4.93 -5.06
N THR A 91 -13.41 4.73 -3.80
CA THR A 91 -14.79 4.93 -3.32
C THR A 91 -15.18 6.41 -3.36
N PRO A 92 -16.39 6.77 -3.82
CA PRO A 92 -16.80 8.17 -3.97
C PRO A 92 -17.06 8.89 -2.64
N ASP A 93 -17.37 8.14 -1.58
CA ASP A 93 -17.75 8.73 -0.29
C ASP A 93 -16.56 8.86 0.68
N THR A 94 -15.65 7.89 0.66
CA THR A 94 -14.51 7.82 1.60
C THR A 94 -13.17 8.06 0.93
N TYR A 95 -13.11 8.06 -0.41
CA TYR A 95 -11.89 8.20 -1.21
C TYR A 95 -10.81 7.18 -0.85
N LYS A 96 -11.21 5.95 -0.56
CA LYS A 96 -10.29 4.84 -0.28
C LYS A 96 -10.16 3.93 -1.48
N TYR A 97 -8.98 3.37 -1.66
CA TYR A 97 -8.78 2.27 -2.60
C TYR A 97 -9.62 1.07 -2.21
N VAL A 98 -10.28 0.49 -3.19
CA VAL A 98 -11.15 -0.66 -2.99
C VAL A 98 -10.98 -1.67 -4.11
N ILE A 99 -11.06 -2.93 -3.73
CA ILE A 99 -11.14 -4.06 -4.65
C ILE A 99 -12.43 -4.79 -4.35
N SER A 100 -13.27 -4.98 -5.36
CA SER A 100 -14.59 -5.61 -5.20
C SER A 100 -14.74 -6.82 -6.12
N ASN A 101 -15.19 -7.93 -5.55
CA ASN A 101 -15.69 -9.07 -6.30
C ASN A 101 -17.13 -8.77 -6.74
N VAL A 102 -17.34 -8.66 -8.03
CA VAL A 102 -18.59 -8.22 -8.65
C VAL A 102 -19.19 -9.33 -9.48
N LYS A 103 -20.46 -9.61 -9.29
CA LYS A 103 -21.22 -10.52 -10.13
C LYS A 103 -21.63 -9.82 -11.41
N LEU A 104 -21.13 -10.27 -12.57
CA LEU A 104 -21.32 -9.60 -13.86
C LEU A 104 -22.79 -9.56 -14.34
N LYS A 105 -23.63 -10.46 -13.87
CA LYS A 105 -25.03 -10.51 -14.31
C LYS A 105 -25.85 -9.29 -13.91
N ASP A 106 -25.56 -8.72 -12.73
CA ASP A 106 -26.37 -7.66 -12.10
C ASP A 106 -25.54 -6.58 -11.41
N ASN A 107 -24.23 -6.58 -11.58
CA ASN A 107 -23.27 -5.68 -10.94
C ASN A 107 -23.34 -5.69 -9.40
N SER A 108 -23.82 -6.78 -8.80
CA SER A 108 -23.88 -6.88 -7.34
C SER A 108 -22.50 -7.22 -6.76
N VAL A 109 -22.13 -6.50 -5.70
CA VAL A 109 -20.91 -6.79 -4.93
C VAL A 109 -21.10 -8.05 -4.10
N VAL A 110 -20.14 -8.96 -4.18
CA VAL A 110 -20.09 -10.21 -3.39
C VAL A 110 -19.25 -10.01 -2.14
N SER A 111 -18.07 -9.45 -2.31
CA SER A 111 -17.14 -9.10 -1.22
C SER A 111 -16.28 -7.94 -1.64
N THR A 112 -15.73 -7.21 -0.65
CA THR A 112 -14.93 -6.01 -0.85
C THR A 112 -13.75 -6.03 0.10
N PHE A 113 -12.62 -5.52 -0.36
CA PHE A 113 -11.42 -5.26 0.43
C PHE A 113 -10.98 -3.80 0.24
N GLU A 114 -10.68 -3.09 1.33
CA GLU A 114 -10.06 -1.78 1.27
C GLU A 114 -8.55 -1.95 1.11
N GLY A 115 -8.02 -1.63 -0.06
CA GLY A 115 -6.63 -1.78 -0.41
C GLY A 115 -6.40 -1.86 -1.91
N GLN A 116 -5.16 -2.13 -2.31
CA GLN A 116 -4.72 -2.27 -3.70
C GLN A 116 -4.20 -3.67 -3.98
N SER A 117 -4.18 -4.06 -5.25
CA SER A 117 -3.50 -5.26 -5.75
C SER A 117 -2.30 -4.84 -6.59
N TYR A 118 -1.18 -5.52 -6.39
CA TYR A 118 0.08 -5.17 -7.06
C TYR A 118 0.38 -6.03 -8.28
N SER A 119 -0.15 -7.26 -8.37
CA SER A 119 0.14 -8.13 -9.50
C SER A 119 -0.97 -9.13 -9.79
N LEU A 120 -0.74 -10.38 -9.43
CA LEU A 120 -1.63 -11.49 -9.73
C LEU A 120 -2.92 -11.40 -8.91
N SER A 121 -4.06 -11.50 -9.60
CA SER A 121 -5.39 -11.51 -9.00
C SER A 121 -6.23 -12.65 -9.55
N ARG A 122 -7.02 -13.30 -8.70
CA ARG A 122 -7.99 -14.34 -9.10
C ARG A 122 -9.29 -14.16 -8.34
N VAL A 123 -10.39 -14.45 -9.00
CA VAL A 123 -11.75 -14.27 -8.45
C VAL A 123 -12.69 -15.39 -8.87
N ASP A 124 -13.59 -15.76 -7.96
CA ASP A 124 -14.74 -16.64 -8.24
C ASP A 124 -15.93 -16.36 -7.29
N SER A 125 -16.87 -17.28 -7.21
CA SER A 125 -18.04 -17.17 -6.32
C SER A 125 -17.71 -17.29 -4.83
N HIS A 126 -16.54 -17.84 -4.46
CA HIS A 126 -16.14 -18.07 -3.08
C HIS A 126 -15.35 -16.88 -2.51
N GLY A 127 -14.74 -16.09 -3.39
CA GLY A 127 -13.94 -14.95 -2.99
C GLY A 127 -12.91 -14.55 -4.03
N PHE A 128 -11.84 -13.91 -3.57
CA PHE A 128 -10.74 -13.52 -4.43
C PHE A 128 -9.40 -13.55 -3.67
N VAL A 129 -8.33 -13.72 -4.41
CA VAL A 129 -6.95 -13.63 -3.91
C VAL A 129 -6.19 -12.55 -4.67
N ILE A 130 -5.41 -11.78 -3.96
CA ILE A 130 -4.60 -10.67 -4.49
C ILE A 130 -3.25 -10.61 -3.79
N GLU A 131 -2.26 -10.05 -4.46
CA GLU A 131 -1.00 -9.64 -3.83
C GLU A 131 -1.18 -8.23 -3.23
N THR A 132 -0.95 -8.11 -1.93
CA THR A 132 -1.12 -6.85 -1.19
C THR A 132 0.21 -6.17 -0.85
N ASP A 133 1.33 -6.88 -0.92
CA ASP A 133 2.68 -6.34 -0.77
C ASP A 133 3.68 -7.22 -1.52
N ALA A 134 4.16 -6.72 -2.66
CA ALA A 134 5.10 -7.43 -3.51
C ALA A 134 6.50 -7.55 -2.87
N SER A 135 6.96 -6.53 -2.13
CA SER A 135 8.28 -6.51 -1.49
C SER A 135 8.41 -7.60 -0.43
N ASN A 136 7.33 -7.88 0.29
CA ASN A 136 7.27 -8.90 1.32
C ASN A 136 6.60 -10.20 0.85
N ASN A 137 6.24 -10.30 -0.44
CA ASN A 137 5.51 -11.45 -1.01
C ASN A 137 4.22 -11.75 -0.22
N VAL A 138 3.47 -10.71 0.16
CA VAL A 138 2.24 -10.85 0.97
C VAL A 138 1.03 -10.99 0.07
N TRP A 139 0.27 -12.02 0.33
CA TRP A 139 -0.96 -12.39 -0.34
C TRP A 139 -2.14 -12.32 0.62
N SER A 140 -3.29 -11.94 0.13
CA SER A 140 -4.52 -12.00 0.90
C SER A 140 -5.63 -12.71 0.13
N TYR A 141 -6.40 -13.50 0.86
CA TYR A 141 -7.64 -14.10 0.38
C TYR A 141 -8.83 -13.50 1.11
N HIS A 142 -9.79 -13.02 0.35
CA HIS A 142 -11.00 -12.37 0.84
C HIS A 142 -12.20 -13.22 0.45
N SER A 143 -12.75 -13.93 1.41
CA SER A 143 -13.86 -14.84 1.15
C SER A 143 -15.21 -14.11 1.00
N SER A 144 -16.12 -14.71 0.28
CA SER A 144 -17.49 -14.17 0.09
C SER A 144 -18.32 -14.15 1.39
N ASP A 145 -17.88 -14.84 2.45
CA ASP A 145 -18.50 -14.80 3.79
C ASP A 145 -17.86 -13.76 4.73
N GLY A 146 -16.99 -12.91 4.20
CA GLY A 146 -16.40 -11.76 4.90
C GLY A 146 -15.23 -12.12 5.82
N LYS A 147 -14.52 -13.20 5.54
CA LYS A 147 -13.30 -13.55 6.25
C LYS A 147 -12.08 -13.28 5.40
N ASP A 148 -11.11 -12.63 6.00
CA ASP A 148 -9.84 -12.35 5.39
C ASP A 148 -8.75 -13.27 5.91
N THR A 149 -7.82 -13.65 5.04
CA THR A 149 -6.68 -14.49 5.40
C THR A 149 -5.45 -13.95 4.70
N PHE A 150 -4.41 -13.64 5.46
CA PHE A 150 -3.14 -13.13 4.97
C PHE A 150 -2.05 -14.18 5.14
N PHE A 151 -1.14 -14.27 4.16
CA PHE A 151 0.01 -15.15 4.21
C PHE A 151 1.17 -14.59 3.38
N ALA A 152 2.39 -14.94 3.75
CA ALA A 152 3.58 -14.61 2.96
C ALA A 152 4.09 -15.87 2.25
N LEU A 153 4.34 -15.75 0.95
CA LEU A 153 4.87 -16.86 0.14
C LEU A 153 5.69 -16.29 -1.03
N PRO A 154 7.00 -16.52 -1.04
CA PRO A 154 7.88 -16.03 -2.10
C PRO A 154 7.77 -16.86 -3.38
N ASN A 155 8.22 -16.25 -4.48
CA ASN A 155 8.33 -16.91 -5.79
C ASN A 155 7.01 -17.47 -6.34
N VAL A 156 5.89 -16.89 -5.96
CA VAL A 156 4.60 -17.24 -6.55
C VAL A 156 4.57 -16.72 -7.98
N VAL A 157 4.24 -17.61 -8.90
CA VAL A 157 4.17 -17.30 -10.34
C VAL A 157 2.76 -17.52 -10.91
N ASP A 158 1.92 -18.26 -10.19
CA ASP A 158 0.53 -18.45 -10.59
C ASP A 158 -0.34 -18.91 -9.42
N MET A 159 -1.61 -18.54 -9.46
CA MET A 159 -2.65 -18.99 -8.54
C MET A 159 -3.95 -19.29 -9.28
N SER A 160 -4.75 -20.18 -8.73
CA SER A 160 -6.11 -20.46 -9.19
C SER A 160 -7.01 -20.78 -8.00
N LEU A 161 -8.28 -20.48 -8.11
CA LEU A 161 -9.28 -20.82 -7.09
C LEU A 161 -9.94 -22.15 -7.41
N ALA A 162 -9.98 -23.05 -6.43
CA ALA A 162 -10.62 -24.34 -6.54
C ALA A 162 -12.10 -24.22 -6.17
N LYS A 163 -12.93 -25.12 -6.69
CA LYS A 163 -14.39 -25.15 -6.43
C LYS A 163 -14.80 -25.24 -4.97
N ASP A 164 -13.92 -25.74 -4.11
CA ASP A 164 -14.12 -25.86 -2.68
C ASP A 164 -13.65 -24.60 -1.90
N GLY A 165 -13.22 -23.56 -2.60
CA GLY A 165 -12.68 -22.33 -2.01
C GLY A 165 -11.22 -22.42 -1.60
N ASP A 166 -10.55 -23.54 -1.89
CA ASP A 166 -9.10 -23.65 -1.70
C ASP A 166 -8.35 -22.88 -2.79
N ILE A 167 -7.12 -22.49 -2.49
CA ILE A 167 -6.22 -21.80 -3.41
C ILE A 167 -5.19 -22.79 -3.92
N LEU A 168 -5.02 -22.87 -5.22
CA LEU A 168 -3.94 -23.60 -5.86
C LEU A 168 -2.82 -22.63 -6.19
N ILE A 169 -1.65 -22.88 -5.65
CA ILE A 169 -0.50 -21.99 -5.75
C ILE A 169 0.65 -22.70 -6.44
N ARG A 170 1.26 -22.05 -7.40
CA ARG A 170 2.50 -22.50 -8.03
C ARG A 170 3.63 -21.50 -7.75
N CYS A 171 4.69 -21.99 -7.13
CA CYS A 171 5.93 -21.25 -6.89
C CYS A 171 7.03 -21.79 -7.79
N GLN A 172 7.91 -20.90 -8.27
CA GLN A 172 9.06 -21.28 -9.06
C GLN A 172 10.29 -20.52 -8.54
N LYS A 173 11.23 -21.25 -7.95
CA LYS A 173 12.54 -20.73 -7.58
C LYS A 173 13.50 -21.02 -8.72
N LEU A 174 14.02 -19.98 -9.35
CA LEU A 174 15.06 -20.08 -10.36
C LEU A 174 16.43 -20.09 -9.67
N SER A 175 17.33 -20.97 -10.12
CA SER A 175 18.74 -20.87 -9.74
C SER A 175 19.32 -19.64 -10.44
N SER A 176 19.88 -18.70 -9.68
CA SER A 176 20.58 -17.55 -10.23
C SER A 176 21.82 -18.04 -11.02
N GLY A 177 21.71 -18.05 -12.34
CA GLY A 177 22.75 -18.60 -13.23
C GLY A 177 24.02 -17.75 -13.37
N ASN A 178 24.27 -16.74 -12.51
CA ASN A 178 25.37 -15.80 -12.70
C ASN A 178 26.19 -15.41 -11.46
N ASP A 179 25.96 -16.02 -10.29
CA ASP A 179 26.87 -15.79 -9.16
C ASP A 179 28.12 -16.68 -9.26
N THR A 180 29.04 -16.28 -10.17
CA THR A 180 30.38 -16.87 -10.26
C THR A 180 31.31 -16.45 -9.12
N ASN A 181 30.81 -15.70 -8.13
CA ASN A 181 31.57 -15.19 -7.00
C ASN A 181 31.23 -15.84 -5.65
N ASP A 182 30.35 -16.84 -5.62
CA ASP A 182 30.07 -17.52 -4.35
C ASP A 182 31.21 -18.48 -4.01
N THR A 183 32.11 -18.02 -3.12
CA THR A 183 33.29 -18.75 -2.64
C THR A 183 32.95 -19.84 -1.61
N ASP A 184 31.70 -20.02 -1.25
CA ASP A 184 31.28 -20.90 -0.15
C ASP A 184 30.85 -22.31 -0.56
N GLY A 185 30.98 -22.67 -1.86
CA GLY A 185 30.90 -24.07 -2.28
C GLY A 185 29.53 -24.74 -2.11
N GLU A 186 28.46 -23.99 -1.96
CA GLU A 186 27.11 -24.53 -2.08
C GLU A 186 26.83 -24.83 -3.55
N ALA A 187 26.45 -26.09 -3.81
CA ALA A 187 26.09 -26.53 -5.15
C ALA A 187 24.99 -25.59 -5.70
N ALA A 188 25.22 -25.08 -6.92
CA ALA A 188 24.22 -24.25 -7.63
C ALA A 188 22.83 -24.86 -7.42
N GLY A 189 21.96 -24.12 -6.74
CA GLY A 189 20.63 -24.61 -6.40
C GLY A 189 19.89 -24.96 -7.67
N SER A 190 19.35 -26.15 -7.77
CA SER A 190 18.56 -26.56 -8.93
C SER A 190 17.23 -25.82 -8.93
N ASP A 191 16.74 -25.40 -10.08
CA ASP A 191 15.40 -24.86 -10.27
C ASP A 191 14.36 -25.79 -9.64
N THR A 192 13.43 -25.23 -8.91
CA THR A 192 12.38 -26.01 -8.25
C THR A 192 11.01 -25.39 -8.51
N ILE A 193 10.09 -26.21 -8.97
CA ILE A 193 8.67 -25.88 -9.08
C ILE A 193 7.93 -26.56 -7.94
N SER A 194 7.23 -25.78 -7.14
CA SER A 194 6.42 -26.25 -6.02
C SER A 194 4.97 -25.85 -6.24
N CYS A 195 4.07 -26.81 -6.07
CA CYS A 195 2.62 -26.61 -6.18
C CYS A 195 1.96 -26.93 -4.84
N TYR A 196 1.07 -26.08 -4.40
CA TYR A 196 0.34 -26.20 -3.14
C TYR A 196 -1.15 -26.15 -3.38
N LYS A 197 -1.90 -27.00 -2.69
CA LYS A 197 -3.32 -26.77 -2.42
C LYS A 197 -3.41 -26.22 -1.00
N TYR A 198 -3.82 -24.97 -0.89
CA TYR A 198 -3.88 -24.23 0.35
C TYR A 198 -5.33 -23.92 0.70
N SER A 199 -5.77 -24.33 1.89
CA SER A 199 -7.09 -24.03 2.42
C SER A 199 -6.99 -22.87 3.40
N PRO A 200 -7.62 -21.71 3.10
CA PRO A 200 -7.62 -20.56 4.01
C PRO A 200 -8.09 -20.95 5.42
N GLY A 201 -7.28 -20.65 6.43
CA GLY A 201 -7.56 -21.00 7.82
C GLY A 201 -7.22 -22.44 8.24
N THR A 202 -6.87 -23.33 7.31
CA THR A 202 -6.47 -24.72 7.61
C THR A 202 -5.01 -24.99 7.25
N GLY A 203 -4.49 -24.27 6.25
CA GLY A 203 -3.12 -24.41 5.76
C GLY A 203 -2.99 -25.32 4.54
N VAL A 204 -1.79 -25.80 4.26
CA VAL A 204 -1.51 -26.66 3.11
C VAL A 204 -2.14 -28.03 3.30
N THR A 205 -3.04 -28.40 2.40
CA THR A 205 -3.76 -29.69 2.41
C THR A 205 -3.14 -30.70 1.45
N SER A 206 -2.42 -30.24 0.43
CA SER A 206 -1.67 -31.08 -0.52
C SER A 206 -0.52 -30.27 -1.11
N SER A 207 0.63 -30.92 -1.33
CA SER A 207 1.77 -30.28 -1.99
C SER A 207 2.48 -31.26 -2.92
N PHE A 208 3.19 -30.67 -3.89
CA PHE A 208 3.99 -31.40 -4.85
C PHE A 208 5.16 -30.51 -5.31
N SER A 209 6.38 -31.04 -5.30
CA SER A 209 7.56 -30.33 -5.78
C SER A 209 8.36 -31.20 -6.73
N PHE A 210 8.99 -30.59 -7.72
CA PHE A 210 9.85 -31.28 -8.67
C PHE A 210 10.92 -30.34 -9.23
N ASN A 211 11.99 -30.95 -9.73
CA ASN A 211 13.05 -30.24 -10.43
C ASN A 211 12.78 -30.30 -11.95
N PRO A 212 12.53 -29.17 -12.62
CA PRO A 212 12.31 -29.13 -14.06
C PRO A 212 13.57 -29.50 -14.85
N ASP A 213 14.80 -29.26 -14.34
CA ASP A 213 16.05 -29.58 -15.00
C ASP A 213 16.21 -31.10 -15.22
N ALA A 214 15.83 -31.91 -14.23
CA ALA A 214 15.88 -33.37 -14.38
C ALA A 214 14.96 -33.87 -15.51
N ARG A 215 13.80 -33.20 -15.70
CA ARG A 215 12.88 -33.55 -16.79
C ARG A 215 13.35 -33.03 -18.13
N TYR A 216 14.02 -31.90 -18.16
CA TYR A 216 14.60 -31.34 -19.37
C TYR A 216 15.78 -32.18 -19.88
N ALA A 217 16.62 -32.69 -18.99
CA ALA A 217 17.73 -33.58 -19.37
C ALA A 217 17.23 -34.83 -20.13
N ASP A 218 16.06 -35.36 -19.76
CA ASP A 218 15.43 -36.47 -20.48
C ASP A 218 14.93 -36.03 -21.86
N ALA A 219 14.50 -34.79 -22.05
CA ALA A 219 14.05 -34.28 -23.34
C ALA A 219 15.21 -33.91 -24.28
N GLN A 220 16.34 -33.43 -23.77
CA GLN A 220 17.53 -33.10 -24.55
C GLN A 220 18.14 -34.32 -25.25
N SER A 221 17.90 -35.53 -24.77
CA SER A 221 18.41 -36.75 -25.43
C SER A 221 17.87 -36.94 -26.86
N THR A 222 16.85 -36.17 -27.24
CA THR A 222 16.22 -36.22 -28.58
C THR A 222 16.62 -35.05 -29.50
N VAL A 223 17.37 -34.05 -29.00
CA VAL A 223 17.80 -32.84 -29.75
C VAL A 223 19.33 -32.83 -29.88
N SER A 224 19.85 -32.55 -31.08
CA SER A 224 21.29 -32.53 -31.35
C SER A 224 22.04 -31.49 -30.52
N PRO A 225 23.21 -31.83 -29.93
CA PRO A 225 23.93 -30.99 -28.96
C PRO A 225 24.79 -29.90 -29.60
N SER A 226 24.26 -29.08 -30.50
CA SER A 226 25.09 -28.10 -31.22
C SER A 226 25.17 -26.69 -30.60
N ASP A 227 24.44 -26.39 -29.54
CA ASP A 227 24.46 -25.06 -28.93
C ASP A 227 24.55 -25.13 -27.39
N ALA A 228 25.79 -25.42 -26.94
CA ALA A 228 26.08 -25.53 -25.49
C ALA A 228 26.17 -24.20 -24.73
N ASP A 229 25.87 -23.05 -25.36
CA ASP A 229 26.07 -21.71 -24.78
C ASP A 229 24.78 -20.95 -24.50
N THR A 230 23.61 -21.55 -24.60
CA THR A 230 22.37 -20.86 -24.28
C THR A 230 21.84 -21.27 -22.90
N GLN A 231 21.83 -20.35 -21.98
CA GLN A 231 21.11 -20.48 -20.69
C GLN A 231 19.69 -20.97 -20.94
N THR A 232 19.37 -22.13 -20.40
CA THR A 232 18.06 -22.74 -20.52
C THR A 232 17.10 -22.08 -19.56
N TYR A 233 16.25 -21.16 -20.07
CA TYR A 233 15.17 -20.61 -19.29
C TYR A 233 14.00 -21.57 -19.29
N TYR A 234 13.61 -22.05 -18.11
CA TYR A 234 12.36 -22.73 -17.95
C TYR A 234 11.27 -21.70 -17.64
N SER A 235 10.21 -21.69 -18.41
CA SER A 235 8.97 -21.11 -17.99
C SER A 235 7.94 -22.22 -17.79
N ALA A 236 7.12 -22.10 -16.76
CA ALA A 236 6.02 -23.00 -16.53
C ALA A 236 4.73 -22.19 -16.43
N ASN A 237 3.69 -22.68 -17.06
CA ASN A 237 2.34 -22.20 -16.87
C ASN A 237 1.50 -23.28 -16.17
N SER A 238 0.55 -22.89 -15.39
CA SER A 238 -0.37 -23.81 -14.74
C SER A 238 -1.81 -23.46 -15.06
N VAL A 239 -2.61 -24.47 -15.22
CA VAL A 239 -4.02 -24.33 -15.52
C VAL A 239 -4.80 -25.24 -14.61
N TYR A 240 -5.80 -24.69 -13.94
CA TYR A 240 -6.72 -25.44 -13.10
C TYR A 240 -7.96 -25.85 -13.88
N LEU A 241 -8.24 -27.17 -13.93
CA LEU A 241 -9.48 -27.72 -14.45
C LEU A 241 -10.42 -28.01 -13.28
N ALA A 242 -11.24 -27.02 -12.94
CA ALA A 242 -12.11 -27.03 -11.77
C ALA A 242 -13.05 -28.26 -11.75
N ASP A 243 -13.67 -28.58 -12.90
CA ASP A 243 -14.59 -29.70 -13.01
C ASP A 243 -13.92 -31.08 -12.91
N ALA A 244 -12.63 -31.11 -13.19
CA ALA A 244 -11.84 -32.32 -13.17
C ALA A 244 -11.06 -32.56 -11.86
N GLY A 245 -11.00 -31.57 -10.96
CA GLY A 245 -10.24 -31.63 -9.72
C GLY A 245 -8.75 -31.86 -9.95
N CYS A 246 -8.17 -31.23 -10.98
CA CYS A 246 -6.75 -31.36 -11.29
C CYS A 246 -6.13 -30.05 -11.78
N MET A 247 -4.81 -29.92 -11.58
CA MET A 247 -4.01 -28.85 -12.15
C MET A 247 -3.17 -29.44 -13.29
N MET A 248 -3.14 -28.78 -14.42
CA MET A 248 -2.19 -29.07 -15.51
C MET A 248 -1.02 -28.09 -15.41
N ILE A 249 0.19 -28.60 -15.55
CA ILE A 249 1.42 -27.83 -15.51
C ILE A 249 2.09 -27.99 -16.86
N LEU A 250 2.29 -26.88 -17.56
CA LEU A 250 2.94 -26.83 -18.87
C LEU A 250 4.36 -26.32 -18.67
N LEU A 251 5.34 -27.14 -19.00
CA LEU A 251 6.76 -26.80 -18.88
C LEU A 251 7.31 -26.45 -20.25
N TYR A 252 7.74 -25.22 -20.41
CA TYR A 252 8.34 -24.72 -21.66
C TYR A 252 9.84 -24.59 -21.54
N THR A 253 10.52 -24.85 -22.64
CA THR A 253 11.92 -24.46 -22.86
C THR A 253 12.02 -23.72 -24.19
N ALA A 254 13.04 -22.89 -24.37
CA ALA A 254 13.29 -22.19 -25.63
C ALA A 254 13.50 -23.14 -26.84
N GLN A 255 13.73 -24.40 -26.59
CA GLN A 255 14.15 -25.39 -27.60
C GLN A 255 13.15 -26.53 -27.80
N CYS A 256 12.16 -26.66 -26.94
CA CYS A 256 11.21 -27.79 -26.98
C CYS A 256 9.76 -27.28 -26.84
N ASN A 257 8.85 -28.01 -27.46
CA ASN A 257 7.42 -27.90 -27.18
C ASN A 257 7.15 -28.21 -25.70
N PRO A 258 6.05 -27.72 -25.11
CA PRO A 258 5.76 -27.91 -23.69
C PRO A 258 5.61 -29.39 -23.31
N GLU A 259 6.19 -29.79 -22.18
CA GLU A 259 5.76 -30.98 -21.47
C GLU A 259 4.54 -30.65 -20.63
N ILE A 260 3.52 -31.49 -20.64
CA ILE A 260 2.30 -31.29 -19.88
C ILE A 260 2.22 -32.36 -18.79
N LEU A 261 2.07 -31.91 -17.56
CA LEU A 261 1.89 -32.76 -16.39
C LEU A 261 0.48 -32.55 -15.81
N VAL A 262 -0.18 -33.60 -15.40
CA VAL A 262 -1.47 -33.51 -14.69
C VAL A 262 -1.29 -33.89 -13.23
N TRP A 263 -1.54 -32.96 -12.34
CA TRP A 263 -1.55 -33.17 -10.89
C TRP A 263 -3.00 -33.33 -10.40
N SER A 264 -3.36 -34.52 -9.91
CA SER A 264 -4.66 -34.77 -9.31
C SER A 264 -4.68 -34.32 -7.86
N LEU A 265 -5.60 -33.41 -7.53
CA LEU A 265 -5.77 -32.82 -6.21
C LEU A 265 -6.42 -33.79 -5.21
N ASP A 266 -7.27 -34.72 -5.68
CA ASP A 266 -8.00 -35.66 -4.81
C ASP A 266 -7.13 -36.77 -4.22
N LYS A 267 -5.88 -36.92 -4.71
CA LYS A 267 -5.03 -38.05 -4.33
C LYS A 267 -3.97 -37.69 -3.30
N GLY A 268 -4.18 -36.65 -2.52
CA GLY A 268 -3.35 -36.15 -1.45
C GLY A 268 -1.91 -36.69 -1.46
N HIS A 269 -0.95 -35.90 -1.86
CA HIS A 269 0.45 -36.26 -1.82
C HIS A 269 1.21 -35.12 -1.22
N ASN A 270 1.68 -35.28 0.00
CA ASN A 270 2.53 -34.30 0.67
C ASN A 270 3.96 -34.77 0.51
N ASP A 271 4.66 -34.30 -0.52
CA ASP A 271 6.08 -34.59 -0.74
C ASP A 271 6.98 -33.78 0.18
N THR A 272 6.48 -32.69 0.74
CA THR A 272 7.22 -31.81 1.65
C THR A 272 6.35 -31.44 2.85
N GLN A 273 6.99 -31.19 3.99
CA GLN A 273 6.33 -30.55 5.14
C GLN A 273 6.19 -29.04 4.91
N ALA A 274 5.70 -28.65 3.75
CA ALA A 274 5.46 -27.24 3.47
C ALA A 274 4.33 -26.75 4.38
N SER A 275 4.59 -25.71 5.14
CA SER A 275 3.59 -24.99 5.91
C SER A 275 3.48 -23.56 5.41
N ILE A 276 2.28 -23.11 5.13
CA ILE A 276 1.97 -21.71 4.89
C ILE A 276 1.23 -21.24 6.15
N THR A 277 1.87 -20.35 6.91
CA THR A 277 1.24 -19.77 8.11
C THR A 277 0.26 -18.70 7.68
N SER A 278 -0.93 -18.73 8.27
CA SER A 278 -2.03 -17.81 7.96
C SER A 278 -2.32 -16.88 9.11
N TYR A 279 -2.70 -15.67 8.81
CA TYR A 279 -3.07 -14.61 9.74
C TYR A 279 -4.44 -14.06 9.36
N SER A 280 -5.22 -13.61 10.35
CA SER A 280 -6.53 -12.99 10.15
C SER A 280 -6.46 -11.52 9.79
N ASP A 281 -5.30 -10.89 9.95
CA ASP A 281 -5.04 -9.49 9.66
C ASP A 281 -3.59 -9.30 9.18
N SER A 282 -3.37 -8.23 8.43
CA SER A 282 -2.07 -7.90 7.85
C SER A 282 -1.04 -7.50 8.91
N ASP A 283 -1.44 -6.83 9.99
CA ASP A 283 -0.51 -6.32 10.99
C ASP A 283 0.16 -7.49 11.76
N SER A 284 -0.62 -8.53 12.09
CA SER A 284 -0.08 -9.76 12.68
C SER A 284 0.90 -10.49 11.75
N LEU A 285 0.64 -10.50 10.44
CA LEU A 285 1.57 -11.05 9.46
C LEU A 285 2.85 -10.24 9.40
N PHE A 286 2.77 -8.91 9.26
CA PHE A 286 3.94 -8.05 9.18
C PHE A 286 4.77 -8.10 10.47
N GLN A 287 4.12 -8.21 11.63
CA GLN A 287 4.85 -8.42 12.89
C GLN A 287 5.63 -9.74 12.88
N ALA A 288 5.03 -10.82 12.39
CA ALA A 288 5.72 -12.11 12.28
C ALA A 288 6.90 -12.08 11.29
N LEU A 289 6.80 -11.34 10.19
CA LEU A 289 7.91 -11.14 9.25
C LEU A 289 9.07 -10.37 9.90
N ARG A 290 8.77 -9.35 10.69
CA ARG A 290 9.78 -8.61 11.48
C ARG A 290 10.46 -9.50 12.52
N ASP A 291 9.68 -10.26 13.29
CA ASP A 291 10.21 -11.19 14.29
C ASP A 291 11.11 -12.26 13.67
N ALA A 292 10.83 -12.63 12.41
CA ALA A 292 11.65 -13.56 11.64
C ALA A 292 12.86 -12.90 10.96
N GLY A 293 12.97 -11.56 10.98
CA GLY A 293 14.03 -10.80 10.27
C GLY A 293 13.94 -10.91 8.75
N THR A 294 12.73 -11.12 8.21
CA THR A 294 12.48 -11.25 6.76
C THR A 294 11.61 -10.14 6.20
N TYR A 295 11.20 -9.19 7.04
CA TYR A 295 10.45 -8.02 6.59
C TYR A 295 11.35 -7.09 5.78
N VAL A 296 10.88 -6.70 4.60
CA VAL A 296 11.51 -5.70 3.73
C VAL A 296 10.71 -4.40 3.84
N SER A 297 11.37 -3.33 4.27
CA SER A 297 10.73 -2.01 4.32
C SER A 297 10.44 -1.51 2.90
N PRO A 298 9.26 -0.97 2.61
CA PRO A 298 8.98 -0.37 1.31
C PRO A 298 9.93 0.80 0.97
N TYR A 299 10.62 1.36 1.95
CA TYR A 299 11.61 2.41 1.76
C TYR A 299 12.98 1.87 1.33
N ASP A 300 13.30 0.60 1.61
CA ASP A 300 14.57 -0.02 1.21
C ASP A 300 14.65 -0.27 -0.30
N THR A 301 13.50 -0.41 -0.96
CA THR A 301 13.43 -0.75 -2.40
C THR A 301 13.31 0.47 -3.31
N ALA A 302 12.91 1.63 -2.80
CA ALA A 302 12.58 2.80 -3.64
C ALA A 302 13.81 3.59 -4.15
N ASN A 303 15.02 3.38 -3.59
CA ASN A 303 16.22 4.16 -3.90
C ASN A 303 17.50 3.36 -4.12
N ILE A 304 17.41 2.05 -4.31
CA ILE A 304 18.58 1.26 -4.72
C ILE A 304 18.50 1.04 -6.22
N ASP A 305 18.92 2.04 -6.99
CA ASP A 305 19.50 1.80 -8.29
C ASP A 305 20.89 1.20 -8.01
N GLU A 306 20.96 -0.13 -7.97
CA GLU A 306 22.22 -0.88 -7.87
C GLU A 306 23.05 -0.60 -9.11
N GLY A 307 23.87 0.46 -9.08
CA GLY A 307 24.75 0.56 -10.19
C GLY A 307 25.43 1.83 -10.55
N THR A 308 25.78 2.72 -9.62
CA THR A 308 26.91 3.60 -9.90
C THR A 308 27.69 3.91 -8.62
N ASP A 309 29.01 3.64 -8.68
CA ASP A 309 30.00 4.06 -7.68
C ASP A 309 29.91 5.56 -7.33
N GLU A 310 29.30 6.36 -8.23
CA GLU A 310 29.04 7.79 -8.05
C GLU A 310 27.99 8.08 -6.94
N ASN A 311 27.02 7.20 -6.75
CA ASN A 311 26.03 7.37 -5.69
C ASN A 311 26.58 7.00 -4.31
N GLU A 312 27.46 5.99 -4.22
CA GLU A 312 28.14 5.66 -2.97
C GLU A 312 29.09 6.79 -2.52
N GLU A 313 29.76 7.44 -3.46
CA GLU A 313 30.65 8.56 -3.15
C GLU A 313 29.85 9.80 -2.71
N ALA A 314 28.74 10.11 -3.38
CA ALA A 314 27.85 11.23 -3.00
C ALA A 314 27.20 11.02 -1.63
N LEU A 315 26.85 9.78 -1.28
CA LEU A 315 26.29 9.43 0.02
C LEU A 315 27.35 9.51 1.13
N LYS A 316 28.59 9.13 0.82
CA LYS A 316 29.73 9.21 1.73
C LYS A 316 30.17 10.66 1.96
N GLU A 317 30.12 11.51 0.93
CA GLU A 317 30.34 12.96 1.05
C GLU A 317 29.23 13.64 1.88
N ALA A 318 27.99 13.15 1.80
CA ALA A 318 26.88 13.60 2.64
C ALA A 318 26.95 13.08 4.09
N GLY A 319 27.98 12.28 4.43
CA GLY A 319 28.17 11.72 5.77
C GLY A 319 27.16 10.61 6.10
N ILE A 320 26.57 10.02 5.08
CA ILE A 320 25.60 8.92 5.21
C ILE A 320 26.38 7.62 5.04
N ASP A 321 26.49 6.82 6.10
CA ASP A 321 27.13 5.51 6.08
C ASP A 321 26.24 4.52 5.28
N SER A 322 26.79 3.93 4.21
CA SER A 322 26.05 2.96 3.39
C SER A 322 25.72 1.66 4.13
N ASP A 323 26.48 1.36 5.19
CA ASP A 323 26.26 0.21 6.07
C ASP A 323 25.39 0.56 7.29
N SER A 324 24.99 1.83 7.48
CA SER A 324 24.01 2.15 8.51
C SER A 324 22.64 1.65 8.07
N ASP A 325 21.90 1.04 8.97
CA ASP A 325 20.48 0.66 8.85
C ASP A 325 19.65 1.90 8.50
N ARG A 326 19.76 2.39 7.27
CA ARG A 326 19.20 3.67 6.80
C ARG A 326 17.72 3.78 6.97
N TYR A 327 17.10 2.65 6.87
CA TYR A 327 15.67 2.47 6.95
C TYR A 327 15.39 1.36 7.96
N GLY A 328 16.16 1.40 9.06
CA GLY A 328 16.09 0.37 10.07
C GLY A 328 14.68 0.14 10.55
N ASP A 329 14.40 -1.07 10.95
CA ASP A 329 13.15 -1.54 11.55
C ASP A 329 12.58 -0.62 12.64
N GLU A 330 13.38 0.32 13.13
CA GLU A 330 13.00 1.31 14.16
C GLU A 330 11.90 2.29 13.69
N ILE A 331 11.74 2.54 12.38
CA ILE A 331 10.69 3.44 11.85
C ILE A 331 9.28 2.87 12.10
N THR A 332 9.17 1.56 12.15
CA THR A 332 7.89 0.86 12.13
C THR A 332 7.57 0.16 13.43
N LEU A 333 8.56 -0.05 14.29
CA LEU A 333 8.39 -0.77 15.54
C LEU A 333 8.01 0.20 16.66
N ILE A 334 6.77 0.08 17.12
CA ILE A 334 6.39 0.62 18.42
C ILE A 334 7.07 -0.28 19.45
N PRO A 335 7.91 0.28 20.34
CA PRO A 335 8.59 -0.52 21.35
C PRO A 335 7.59 -1.34 22.18
N ASP A 336 7.88 -2.61 22.46
CA ASP A 336 7.07 -3.41 23.37
C ASP A 336 7.24 -2.89 24.79
N VAL A 337 6.22 -2.25 25.31
CA VAL A 337 6.17 -1.69 26.66
C VAL A 337 5.27 -2.48 27.60
N SER A 338 4.85 -3.68 27.23
CA SER A 338 3.94 -4.52 28.04
C SER A 338 4.46 -4.79 29.45
N ALA A 339 5.78 -4.84 29.64
CA ALA A 339 6.45 -5.03 30.92
C ALA A 339 6.92 -3.71 31.59
N TYR A 340 6.64 -2.55 30.98
CA TYR A 340 7.08 -1.27 31.50
C TYR A 340 6.26 -0.86 32.74
N ASP A 341 6.97 -0.45 33.80
CA ASP A 341 6.31 0.15 34.98
C ASP A 341 6.03 1.63 34.71
N TRP A 342 4.79 1.95 34.37
CA TRP A 342 4.35 3.30 34.08
C TRP A 342 4.47 4.28 35.24
N GLY A 343 4.47 3.80 36.49
CA GLY A 343 4.74 4.59 37.70
C GLY A 343 4.12 6.00 37.64
N ASP A 344 4.95 7.04 37.66
CA ASP A 344 4.53 8.44 37.62
C ASP A 344 3.86 8.85 36.28
N LEU A 345 4.00 8.07 35.20
CA LEU A 345 3.36 8.30 33.91
C LEU A 345 1.99 7.66 33.77
N SER A 346 1.52 6.90 34.76
CA SER A 346 0.27 6.14 34.69
C SER A 346 -0.97 7.01 34.44
N GLU A 347 -1.07 8.17 35.07
CA GLU A 347 -2.18 9.12 34.88
C GLU A 347 -2.13 9.76 33.48
N ILE A 348 -0.93 10.01 32.96
CA ILE A 348 -0.69 10.56 31.61
C ILE A 348 -1.11 9.55 30.55
N ASN A 349 -0.68 8.29 30.71
CA ASN A 349 -1.09 7.20 29.83
C ASN A 349 -2.61 6.99 29.84
N ALA A 350 -3.25 7.04 31.01
CA ALA A 350 -4.70 6.98 31.12
C ALA A 350 -5.40 8.19 30.45
N HIS A 351 -4.78 9.36 30.45
CA HIS A 351 -5.29 10.53 29.72
C HIS A 351 -5.19 10.31 28.21
N ALA A 352 -4.05 9.87 27.69
CA ALA A 352 -3.88 9.53 26.27
C ALA A 352 -4.94 8.51 25.82
N THR A 353 -5.12 7.41 26.59
CA THR A 353 -6.14 6.38 26.28
C THR A 353 -7.57 6.95 26.17
N ARG A 354 -7.93 7.94 26.99
CA ARG A 354 -9.26 8.59 26.87
C ARG A 354 -9.40 9.37 25.57
N LEU A 355 -8.36 10.07 25.14
CA LEU A 355 -8.34 10.81 23.87
C LEU A 355 -8.41 9.85 22.68
N GLU A 356 -7.64 8.75 22.72
CA GLU A 356 -7.67 7.70 21.71
C GLU A 356 -9.08 7.14 21.52
N GLN A 357 -9.74 6.79 22.60
CA GLN A 357 -11.11 6.26 22.57
C GLN A 357 -12.12 7.27 22.02
N LYS A 358 -11.95 8.56 22.38
CA LYS A 358 -12.87 9.63 21.95
C LYS A 358 -12.74 9.92 20.46
N TYR A 359 -11.52 10.08 19.97
CA TYR A 359 -11.27 10.57 18.62
C TYR A 359 -10.93 9.47 17.61
N GLY A 360 -10.72 8.22 18.05
CA GLY A 360 -10.34 7.08 17.18
C GLY A 360 -8.95 7.21 16.59
N ILE A 361 -8.01 7.75 17.36
CA ILE A 361 -6.58 7.93 17.04
C ILE A 361 -5.73 7.05 17.94
N SER A 362 -4.42 6.96 17.68
CA SER A 362 -3.45 6.34 18.59
C SER A 362 -2.44 7.38 19.06
N ILE A 363 -2.13 7.39 20.35
CA ILE A 363 -1.19 8.34 20.96
C ILE A 363 -0.07 7.56 21.66
N TYR A 364 1.16 7.73 21.19
CA TYR A 364 2.36 7.11 21.72
C TYR A 364 3.18 8.12 22.50
N LEU A 365 3.58 7.77 23.73
CA LEU A 365 4.30 8.68 24.62
C LEU A 365 5.34 7.93 25.47
N GLY A 366 6.31 8.66 25.96
CA GLY A 366 7.32 8.12 26.86
C GLY A 366 8.11 6.97 26.22
N PRO A 367 8.05 5.75 26.82
CA PRO A 367 8.79 4.59 26.32
C PRO A 367 8.25 4.01 25.01
N GLU A 368 7.01 4.34 24.62
CA GLU A 368 6.39 3.86 23.38
C GLU A 368 6.90 4.57 22.13
N VAL A 369 7.56 5.71 22.30
CA VAL A 369 8.08 6.51 21.18
C VAL A 369 9.33 5.84 20.63
N PRO A 370 9.37 5.48 19.33
CA PRO A 370 10.58 4.96 18.70
C PRO A 370 11.74 5.97 18.74
N LYS A 371 12.98 5.50 18.69
CA LYS A 371 14.15 6.38 18.66
C LYS A 371 14.43 7.00 17.31
N LYS A 372 13.79 6.45 16.28
CA LYS A 372 13.86 6.91 14.91
C LYS A 372 12.47 6.81 14.28
N ILE A 373 12.04 7.85 13.57
CA ILE A 373 10.82 7.88 12.77
C ILE A 373 11.18 8.61 11.48
N ASP A 374 11.01 7.94 10.34
CA ASP A 374 11.41 8.45 9.05
C ASP A 374 12.90 8.87 9.02
N TYR A 375 13.22 10.05 8.56
CA TYR A 375 14.59 10.62 8.49
C TYR A 375 15.01 11.35 9.77
N TYR A 376 14.27 11.17 10.88
CA TYR A 376 14.52 11.88 12.11
C TYR A 376 14.91 10.96 13.26
N LYS A 377 15.97 11.33 13.97
CA LYS A 377 16.28 10.79 15.29
C LYS A 377 15.34 11.41 16.32
N ILE A 378 14.67 10.56 17.08
CA ILE A 378 13.66 10.96 18.04
C ILE A 378 14.17 10.74 19.46
N LYS A 379 14.15 11.77 20.26
CA LYS A 379 14.45 11.66 21.68
C LYS A 379 13.16 11.43 22.47
N GLN A 380 13.09 10.33 23.19
CA GLN A 380 11.99 10.10 24.13
C GLN A 380 12.01 11.12 25.26
N THR A 381 10.84 11.51 25.76
CA THR A 381 10.71 12.28 27.00
C THR A 381 9.89 11.51 28.03
N LEU A 382 10.42 11.42 29.27
CA LEU A 382 9.76 10.79 30.42
C LEU A 382 9.38 11.82 31.49
N LYS A 383 9.44 13.12 31.15
CA LYS A 383 9.13 14.21 32.09
C LYS A 383 7.62 14.36 32.22
N VAL A 384 7.08 13.96 33.37
CA VAL A 384 5.65 14.03 33.72
C VAL A 384 5.03 15.38 33.32
N LYS A 385 5.64 16.49 33.77
CA LYS A 385 5.11 17.84 33.47
C LYS A 385 5.07 18.13 31.97
N THR A 386 6.12 17.80 31.23
CA THR A 386 6.22 18.06 29.78
C THR A 386 5.13 17.30 29.04
N LEU A 387 4.96 16.00 29.32
CA LEU A 387 3.93 15.17 28.69
C LEU A 387 2.51 15.59 29.10
N SER A 388 2.31 15.97 30.36
CA SER A 388 1.00 16.46 30.83
C SER A 388 0.61 17.76 30.15
N ASP A 389 1.55 18.72 30.05
CA ASP A 389 1.29 20.01 29.36
C ASP A 389 0.99 19.77 27.87
N ALA A 390 1.76 18.89 27.21
CA ALA A 390 1.55 18.56 25.79
C ALA A 390 0.20 17.88 25.55
N LEU A 391 -0.19 16.88 26.38
CA LEU A 391 -1.50 16.24 26.27
C LEU A 391 -2.66 17.18 26.52
N ASN A 392 -2.53 18.10 27.47
CA ASN A 392 -3.57 19.10 27.72
C ASN A 392 -3.74 20.06 26.52
N ALA A 393 -2.65 20.49 25.90
CA ALA A 393 -2.70 21.32 24.71
C ALA A 393 -3.23 20.52 23.50
N LEU A 394 -2.79 19.28 23.32
CA LEU A 394 -3.34 18.39 22.30
C LEU A 394 -4.86 18.22 22.47
N GLU A 395 -5.34 17.95 23.68
CA GLU A 395 -6.79 17.84 23.96
C GLU A 395 -7.56 19.10 23.57
N GLN A 396 -7.02 20.28 23.85
CA GLN A 396 -7.64 21.57 23.46
C GLN A 396 -7.74 21.69 21.93
N VAL A 397 -6.69 21.31 21.20
CA VAL A 397 -6.72 21.34 19.72
C VAL A 397 -7.68 20.30 19.17
N LEU A 398 -7.62 19.05 19.66
CA LEU A 398 -8.55 18.00 19.22
C LEU A 398 -10.01 18.38 19.45
N ALA A 399 -10.30 19.13 20.51
CA ALA A 399 -11.65 19.63 20.80
C ALA A 399 -12.16 20.70 19.82
N CYS A 400 -11.29 21.26 18.97
CA CYS A 400 -11.69 22.15 17.88
C CYS A 400 -12.34 21.43 16.71
N PHE A 401 -12.27 20.09 16.69
CA PHE A 401 -12.76 19.22 15.62
C PHE A 401 -13.94 18.36 16.08
N PRO A 402 -14.85 17.99 15.17
CA PRO A 402 -15.88 16.99 15.46
C PRO A 402 -15.28 15.64 15.84
N ASP A 403 -15.96 14.87 16.67
CA ASP A 403 -15.46 13.58 17.18
C ASP A 403 -15.15 12.55 16.06
N ASP A 404 -15.81 12.65 14.91
CA ASP A 404 -15.62 11.78 13.76
C ASP A 404 -14.61 12.30 12.73
N PHE A 405 -14.04 13.48 12.94
CA PHE A 405 -13.17 14.16 12.00
C PHE A 405 -11.91 13.32 11.67
N PHE A 406 -11.21 12.84 12.70
CA PHE A 406 -9.93 12.17 12.52
C PHE A 406 -10.04 10.82 11.81
N LYS A 407 -11.20 10.16 11.91
CA LYS A 407 -11.50 8.95 11.12
C LYS A 407 -11.69 9.24 9.63
N GLN A 408 -12.08 10.47 9.32
CA GLN A 408 -12.25 10.89 7.94
C GLN A 408 -10.95 11.39 7.30
N LEU A 409 -9.85 11.54 8.05
CA LEU A 409 -8.55 11.88 7.49
C LEU A 409 -7.97 10.75 6.61
N ASP A 410 -8.44 9.53 6.80
CA ASP A 410 -8.00 8.41 5.98
C ASP A 410 -8.44 8.57 4.52
N TYR A 411 -7.53 8.29 3.58
CA TYR A 411 -7.78 8.30 2.15
C TYR A 411 -6.88 7.25 1.46
N GLY A 412 -7.18 6.88 0.22
CA GLY A 412 -6.40 5.88 -0.50
C GLY A 412 -6.23 4.60 0.32
N GLY A 413 -5.00 4.27 0.63
CA GLY A 413 -4.63 3.13 1.48
C GLY A 413 -4.35 3.45 2.93
N THR A 414 -4.54 4.71 3.38
CA THR A 414 -4.23 5.09 4.78
C THR A 414 -5.23 4.51 5.78
N LYS A 415 -4.80 4.25 7.01
CA LYS A 415 -5.56 3.48 8.00
C LYS A 415 -5.42 4.01 9.43
N GLY A 416 -5.74 5.27 9.66
CA GLY A 416 -5.77 5.88 10.99
C GLY A 416 -4.58 6.80 11.28
N LEU A 417 -4.74 7.63 12.30
CA LEU A 417 -3.76 8.61 12.76
C LEU A 417 -2.99 8.12 13.97
N ARG A 418 -1.66 8.15 13.89
CA ARG A 418 -0.72 7.90 14.99
C ARG A 418 -0.02 9.17 15.38
N ILE A 419 -0.13 9.56 16.64
CA ILE A 419 0.51 10.77 17.20
C ILE A 419 1.61 10.33 18.18
N TYR A 420 2.83 10.80 17.96
CA TYR A 420 3.99 10.52 18.81
C TYR A 420 4.38 11.77 19.58
N LEU A 421 4.26 11.73 20.91
CA LEU A 421 4.67 12.81 21.81
C LEU A 421 6.13 12.63 22.21
N SER A 422 7.03 13.27 21.48
CA SER A 422 8.47 13.12 21.61
C SER A 422 9.13 14.20 22.45
N GLY A 423 10.42 14.06 22.68
CA GLY A 423 11.30 15.16 23.03
C GLY A 423 11.86 15.82 21.76
N ASN A 424 13.18 16.11 21.74
CA ASN A 424 13.79 16.72 20.56
C ASN A 424 13.74 15.79 19.36
N ILE A 425 13.48 16.39 18.20
CA ILE A 425 13.50 15.78 16.87
C ILE A 425 14.74 16.32 16.15
N THR A 426 15.60 15.46 15.61
CA THR A 426 16.84 15.90 14.96
C THR A 426 16.92 15.24 13.58
N ALA A 427 17.07 16.06 12.52
CA ALA A 427 17.21 15.55 11.16
C ALA A 427 18.51 14.76 10.98
N GLU A 428 18.45 13.68 10.21
CA GLU A 428 19.63 12.90 9.81
C GLU A 428 20.32 13.48 8.57
N ASN A 429 19.59 14.29 7.80
CA ASN A 429 20.04 14.88 6.54
C ASN A 429 20.07 16.42 6.63
N SER A 430 21.09 17.05 6.05
CA SER A 430 21.24 18.51 6.02
C SER A 430 20.20 19.24 5.17
N ASP A 431 19.50 18.51 4.28
CA ASP A 431 18.49 19.09 3.39
C ASP A 431 17.11 19.22 4.04
N MET A 432 16.98 18.70 5.25
CA MET A 432 15.76 18.76 6.06
C MET A 432 15.87 19.84 7.13
N ILE A 433 14.73 20.31 7.61
CA ILE A 433 14.68 21.21 8.76
C ILE A 433 15.26 20.48 9.98
N ASN A 434 16.32 21.05 10.56
CA ASN A 434 16.86 20.53 11.79
C ASN A 434 16.00 21.00 12.97
N ASP A 435 15.77 20.09 13.93
CA ASP A 435 15.01 20.35 15.15
C ASP A 435 13.57 20.91 14.91
N PRO A 436 12.75 20.29 14.05
CA PRO A 436 11.38 20.75 13.82
C PRO A 436 10.53 20.65 15.09
N SER A 437 9.51 21.52 15.19
CA SER A 437 8.50 21.46 16.28
C SER A 437 7.57 20.25 16.11
N GLY A 438 7.33 19.83 14.87
CA GLY A 438 6.55 18.67 14.49
C GLY A 438 6.84 18.29 13.04
N PHE A 439 6.27 17.18 12.62
CA PHE A 439 6.17 16.79 11.22
C PHE A 439 5.08 15.73 11.03
N VAL A 440 4.58 15.61 9.82
CA VAL A 440 3.66 14.54 9.41
C VAL A 440 4.22 13.77 8.21
N ASN A 441 3.92 12.48 8.15
CA ASN A 441 4.20 11.63 7.00
C ASN A 441 3.24 10.43 6.98
N ILE A 442 3.21 9.69 5.85
CA ILE A 442 2.53 8.39 5.76
C ILE A 442 3.58 7.30 5.92
N ILE A 443 3.48 6.53 7.00
CA ILE A 443 4.40 5.43 7.30
C ILE A 443 3.60 4.16 7.50
N ASN A 444 3.88 3.11 6.73
CA ASN A 444 3.15 1.83 6.75
C ASN A 444 1.64 2.00 6.61
N ASN A 445 1.22 2.90 5.73
CA ASN A 445 -0.17 3.29 5.51
C ASN A 445 -0.86 3.97 6.71
N TYR A 446 -0.15 4.34 7.76
CA TYR A 446 -0.68 5.19 8.81
C TYR A 446 -0.35 6.65 8.55
N ASN A 447 -1.30 7.54 8.82
CA ASN A 447 -1.02 8.95 8.99
C ASN A 447 -0.23 9.10 10.28
N VAL A 448 1.00 9.58 10.21
CA VAL A 448 1.91 9.74 11.35
C VAL A 448 2.15 11.21 11.61
N MET A 449 1.97 11.63 12.85
CA MET A 449 2.27 12.96 13.36
C MET A 449 3.27 12.83 14.51
N VAL A 450 4.40 13.49 14.43
CA VAL A 450 5.41 13.53 15.50
C VAL A 450 5.50 14.94 16.04
N LEU A 451 5.39 15.10 17.36
CA LEU A 451 5.34 16.41 18.02
C LEU A 451 6.47 16.53 19.05
N ASN A 452 7.23 17.61 18.98
CA ASN A 452 8.30 17.91 19.92
C ASN A 452 7.74 18.64 21.16
N CYS A 453 7.50 17.89 22.24
CA CYS A 453 6.96 18.41 23.49
C CYS A 453 7.91 19.37 24.24
N SER A 454 9.14 19.56 23.75
CA SER A 454 10.08 20.53 24.35
C SER A 454 9.72 21.96 24.02
N TYR A 455 8.94 22.20 22.97
CA TYR A 455 8.43 23.50 22.54
C TYR A 455 7.01 23.76 23.10
N SER A 456 6.88 23.93 24.42
CA SER A 456 5.58 24.01 25.09
C SER A 456 4.84 25.34 24.90
N TRP A 457 5.51 26.40 24.49
CA TRP A 457 4.93 27.74 24.35
C TRP A 457 4.15 27.94 23.05
N ASP A 458 4.35 27.03 22.08
CA ASP A 458 3.79 27.09 20.72
C ASP A 458 3.11 25.78 20.32
N PHE A 459 2.81 24.95 21.29
CA PHE A 459 2.42 23.56 21.02
C PHE A 459 1.05 23.45 20.36
N SER A 460 0.07 24.28 20.78
CA SER A 460 -1.28 24.29 20.18
C SER A 460 -1.24 24.70 18.71
N TYR A 461 -0.46 25.72 18.39
CA TYR A 461 -0.21 26.14 17.03
C TYR A 461 0.43 25.01 16.20
N THR A 462 1.52 24.41 16.70
CA THR A 462 2.19 23.28 16.03
C THR A 462 1.23 22.14 15.73
N VAL A 463 0.41 21.74 16.71
CA VAL A 463 -0.59 20.66 16.49
C VAL A 463 -1.59 21.04 15.39
N GLY A 464 -2.09 22.28 15.40
CA GLY A 464 -3.01 22.79 14.37
C GLY A 464 -2.36 22.80 12.98
N HIS A 465 -1.09 23.22 12.89
CA HIS A 465 -0.27 23.22 11.70
C HIS A 465 -0.11 21.80 11.12
N GLU A 466 0.27 20.83 11.94
CA GLU A 466 0.47 19.45 11.51
C GLU A 466 -0.85 18.77 11.09
N ILE A 467 -1.97 19.09 11.77
CA ILE A 467 -3.30 18.62 11.34
C ILE A 467 -3.64 19.17 9.95
N SER A 468 -3.27 20.43 9.67
CA SER A 468 -3.49 21.03 8.35
C SER A 468 -2.78 20.27 7.24
N HIS A 469 -1.56 19.80 7.44
CA HIS A 469 -0.87 18.96 6.46
C HIS A 469 -1.63 17.66 6.17
N LEU A 470 -2.22 17.02 7.18
CA LEU A 470 -3.04 15.82 6.99
C LEU A 470 -4.33 16.13 6.20
N ILE A 471 -4.95 17.25 6.49
CA ILE A 471 -6.12 17.75 5.73
C ILE A 471 -5.71 17.98 4.26
N ASP A 472 -4.62 18.67 4.05
CA ASP A 472 -4.11 19.06 2.74
C ASP A 472 -3.81 17.84 1.85
N GLN A 473 -3.12 16.84 2.40
CA GLN A 473 -2.85 15.58 1.72
C GLN A 473 -4.15 14.89 1.28
N ARG A 474 -5.16 14.85 2.15
CA ARG A 474 -6.47 14.30 1.81
C ARG A 474 -7.17 15.10 0.72
N LEU A 475 -7.19 16.44 0.80
CA LEU A 475 -7.83 17.29 -0.19
C LEU A 475 -7.16 17.18 -1.57
N ALA A 476 -5.84 17.12 -1.61
CA ALA A 476 -5.07 16.90 -2.83
C ALA A 476 -5.40 15.53 -3.46
N PHE A 477 -5.50 14.48 -2.64
CA PHE A 477 -5.92 13.17 -3.11
C PHE A 477 -7.35 13.19 -3.67
N ILE A 478 -8.29 13.82 -2.97
CA ILE A 478 -9.67 13.99 -3.45
C ILE A 478 -9.69 14.68 -4.81
N HIS A 479 -8.94 15.77 -4.96
CA HIS A 479 -8.87 16.53 -6.20
C HIS A 479 -8.32 15.70 -7.37
N THR A 480 -7.38 14.81 -7.10
CA THR A 480 -6.82 13.89 -8.12
C THR A 480 -7.90 13.02 -8.77
N TYR A 481 -8.88 12.55 -7.99
CA TYR A 481 -9.95 11.69 -8.48
C TYR A 481 -11.27 12.42 -8.76
N ASN A 482 -11.43 13.62 -8.26
CA ASN A 482 -12.63 14.44 -8.42
C ASN A 482 -12.26 15.89 -8.77
N ASP A 483 -12.15 16.16 -10.07
CA ASP A 483 -11.84 17.48 -10.62
C ASP A 483 -12.88 18.57 -10.29
N LYS A 484 -14.03 18.17 -9.73
CA LYS A 484 -15.10 19.09 -9.28
C LYS A 484 -15.00 19.47 -7.82
N SER A 485 -14.01 18.93 -7.09
CA SER A 485 -13.77 19.35 -5.70
C SER A 485 -13.46 20.85 -5.64
N GLU A 486 -13.84 21.49 -4.52
CA GLU A 486 -13.51 22.91 -4.28
C GLU A 486 -12.00 23.15 -4.21
N PHE A 487 -11.21 22.16 -3.79
CA PHE A 487 -9.76 22.27 -3.64
C PHE A 487 -9.05 22.39 -4.99
N SER A 488 -8.19 23.40 -5.13
CA SER A 488 -7.35 23.62 -6.30
C SER A 488 -6.11 24.44 -5.92
N GLU A 489 -4.94 23.96 -6.28
CA GLU A 489 -3.67 24.71 -6.13
C GLU A 489 -3.67 26.00 -6.95
N GLU A 490 -4.23 25.99 -8.15
CA GLU A 490 -4.38 27.19 -8.99
C GLU A 490 -5.21 28.26 -8.28
N LYS A 491 -6.32 27.83 -7.67
CA LYS A 491 -7.19 28.75 -6.91
C LYS A 491 -6.49 29.29 -5.68
N TRP A 492 -5.78 28.44 -4.92
CA TRP A 492 -4.97 28.88 -3.79
C TRP A 492 -3.94 29.93 -4.20
N ASN A 493 -3.18 29.66 -5.23
CA ASN A 493 -2.14 30.56 -5.74
C ASN A 493 -2.72 31.90 -6.23
N SER A 494 -3.99 31.95 -6.65
CA SER A 494 -4.63 33.18 -7.07
C SER A 494 -4.87 34.21 -5.94
N PHE A 495 -4.70 33.83 -4.69
CA PHE A 495 -4.74 34.76 -3.54
C PHE A 495 -3.39 35.45 -3.29
N ASN A 496 -2.31 34.97 -3.91
CA ASN A 496 -0.98 35.55 -3.81
C ASN A 496 -0.79 36.70 -4.79
N PRO A 497 0.24 37.54 -4.62
CA PRO A 497 0.56 38.57 -5.60
C PRO A 497 0.88 37.99 -6.97
N ASP A 498 0.49 38.65 -8.06
CA ASP A 498 0.65 38.16 -9.46
C ASP A 498 2.10 37.73 -9.84
N SER A 499 3.12 38.23 -9.16
CA SER A 499 4.53 37.92 -9.42
C SER A 499 5.14 36.96 -8.43
N PHE A 500 4.35 36.45 -7.49
CA PHE A 500 4.83 35.55 -6.44
C PHE A 500 4.84 34.09 -6.95
N SER A 501 5.88 33.35 -6.55
CA SER A 501 5.95 31.88 -6.62
C SER A 501 6.57 31.38 -5.31
N TYR A 502 6.10 30.24 -4.83
CA TYR A 502 6.73 29.59 -3.68
C TYR A 502 8.17 29.19 -4.02
N ASP A 503 9.01 29.12 -2.99
CA ASP A 503 10.45 28.80 -3.14
C ASP A 503 10.68 27.31 -3.51
N ASP A 504 9.72 26.45 -3.20
CA ASP A 504 9.78 24.98 -3.35
C ASP A 504 11.00 24.34 -2.65
N THR A 505 11.50 25.02 -1.59
CA THR A 505 12.64 24.57 -0.78
C THR A 505 12.66 25.28 0.58
N TYR A 506 13.17 24.59 1.60
CA TYR A 506 13.47 25.18 2.90
C TYR A 506 14.84 25.86 2.97
N ALA A 507 15.66 25.75 1.94
CA ALA A 507 17.05 26.24 1.97
C ALA A 507 17.15 27.76 2.17
N ASN A 508 16.12 28.51 1.79
CA ASN A 508 16.06 29.97 1.93
C ASN A 508 15.37 30.43 3.22
N TYR A 509 14.78 29.51 3.95
CA TYR A 509 14.11 29.82 5.20
C TYR A 509 15.11 30.12 6.31
N ASN A 510 14.91 31.24 7.00
CA ASN A 510 15.68 31.62 8.16
C ASN A 510 14.75 31.86 9.36
N PRO A 511 14.70 30.93 10.32
CA PRO A 511 13.82 31.06 11.48
C PRO A 511 14.11 32.29 12.36
N ASP A 512 15.35 32.86 12.27
CA ASP A 512 15.73 34.05 12.99
C ASP A 512 15.24 35.36 12.32
N ASP A 513 14.72 35.27 11.08
CA ASP A 513 14.20 36.41 10.31
C ASP A 513 12.74 36.18 9.90
N SER A 514 11.88 35.99 10.86
CA SER A 514 10.44 35.82 10.67
C SER A 514 9.73 37.05 10.07
N SER A 515 10.43 38.21 10.00
CA SER A 515 9.89 39.43 9.43
C SER A 515 10.04 39.55 7.90
N ASN A 516 10.81 38.66 7.28
CA ASN A 516 11.09 38.69 5.83
C ASN A 516 9.98 37.98 5.04
N HIS A 517 8.74 38.50 5.11
CA HIS A 517 7.61 37.97 4.36
C HIS A 517 6.81 39.10 3.70
N ILE A 518 5.98 38.75 2.71
CA ILE A 518 5.06 39.69 2.08
C ILE A 518 3.85 39.88 3.01
N SER A 519 3.92 40.92 3.82
CA SER A 519 2.92 41.23 4.83
C SER A 519 1.52 41.32 4.26
N GLY A 520 0.55 40.73 4.97
CA GLY A 520 -0.87 40.66 4.57
C GLY A 520 -1.20 39.51 3.61
N TYR A 521 -0.21 38.80 3.06
CA TYR A 521 -0.39 37.63 2.22
C TYR A 521 0.02 36.33 2.92
N PHE A 522 1.02 36.39 3.80
CA PHE A 522 1.59 35.26 4.52
C PHE A 522 1.67 35.56 6.01
N ILE A 523 1.57 34.53 6.83
CA ILE A 523 1.74 34.63 8.28
C ILE A 523 3.19 35.05 8.59
N ASP A 524 4.14 34.32 7.98
CA ASP A 524 5.57 34.58 8.07
C ASP A 524 6.33 34.12 6.81
N SER A 525 7.66 34.10 6.86
CA SER A 525 8.50 33.66 5.74
C SER A 525 8.46 32.13 5.50
N TYR A 526 8.08 31.35 6.51
CA TYR A 526 7.93 29.90 6.35
C TYR A 526 6.79 29.55 5.41
N GLY A 527 5.66 30.23 5.51
CA GLY A 527 4.55 30.12 4.58
C GLY A 527 4.86 30.50 3.13
N MET A 528 6.04 31.09 2.86
CA MET A 528 6.47 31.37 1.48
C MET A 528 7.27 30.22 0.85
N THR A 529 7.64 29.19 1.61
CA THR A 529 8.45 28.04 1.12
C THR A 529 7.61 27.10 0.24
N PHE A 530 6.46 26.68 0.73
CA PHE A 530 5.53 25.79 0.00
C PHE A 530 4.08 26.21 0.21
N ALA A 531 3.22 25.91 -0.76
CA ALA A 531 1.79 26.17 -0.63
C ALA A 531 1.15 25.38 0.53
N THR A 532 1.67 24.20 0.83
CA THR A 532 1.27 23.38 1.97
C THR A 532 1.61 24.05 3.31
N GLU A 533 2.80 24.67 3.40
CA GLU A 533 3.20 25.42 4.58
C GLU A 533 2.35 26.68 4.77
N ASP A 534 2.07 27.41 3.70
CA ASP A 534 1.18 28.59 3.75
C ASP A 534 -0.21 28.24 4.29
N ARG A 535 -0.78 27.11 3.84
CA ARG A 535 -2.07 26.62 4.37
C ARG A 535 -1.96 26.24 5.85
N SER A 536 -0.88 25.58 6.22
CA SER A 536 -0.67 25.11 7.59
C SER A 536 -0.38 26.23 8.56
N GLU A 537 0.39 27.25 8.16
CA GLU A 537 0.63 28.48 8.94
C GLU A 537 -0.68 29.21 9.24
N ILE A 538 -1.52 29.43 8.22
CA ILE A 538 -2.80 30.11 8.35
C ILE A 538 -3.75 29.31 9.25
N PHE A 539 -3.84 27.99 9.04
CA PHE A 539 -4.76 27.15 9.81
C PHE A 539 -4.32 26.97 11.26
N GLY A 540 -3.01 26.74 11.49
CA GLY A 540 -2.43 26.65 12.83
C GLY A 540 -2.65 27.93 13.63
N THR A 541 -2.44 29.10 12.99
CA THR A 541 -2.74 30.41 13.61
C THR A 541 -4.22 30.55 13.97
N ALA A 542 -5.14 30.17 13.08
CA ALA A 542 -6.58 30.27 13.34
C ALA A 542 -7.04 29.37 14.50
N ILE A 543 -6.46 28.16 14.62
CA ILE A 543 -6.73 27.25 15.74
C ILE A 543 -6.18 27.84 17.05
N ASP A 544 -4.94 28.35 17.04
CA ASP A 544 -4.32 28.94 18.23
C ASP A 544 -5.06 30.20 18.70
N ASP A 545 -5.43 31.09 17.79
CA ASP A 545 -6.25 32.27 18.09
C ASP A 545 -7.58 31.87 18.73
N TYR A 546 -8.27 30.87 18.19
CA TYR A 546 -9.51 30.36 18.77
C TYR A 546 -9.32 29.84 20.19
N ILE A 547 -8.29 29.02 20.44
CA ILE A 547 -8.00 28.45 21.77
C ILE A 547 -7.68 29.57 22.79
N ASN A 548 -6.95 30.60 22.35
CA ASN A 548 -6.55 31.72 23.18
C ASN A 548 -7.63 32.80 23.29
N GLY A 549 -8.78 32.64 22.62
CA GLY A 549 -9.88 33.62 22.65
C GLY A 549 -9.55 34.92 21.92
N ILE A 550 -8.67 34.87 20.92
CA ILE A 550 -8.29 36.02 20.09
C ILE A 550 -9.22 36.06 18.88
N TYR A 551 -10.19 36.96 18.88
CA TYR A 551 -11.20 37.08 17.81
C TYR A 551 -11.10 38.40 17.05
N ASP A 552 -10.11 39.22 17.34
CA ASP A 552 -9.88 40.54 16.75
C ASP A 552 -8.54 40.65 16.00
N ASP A 553 -7.95 39.51 15.65
CA ASP A 553 -6.76 39.51 14.82
C ASP A 553 -7.07 40.10 13.45
N ALA A 554 -6.36 41.18 13.10
CA ALA A 554 -6.55 41.92 11.86
C ALA A 554 -6.25 41.03 10.62
N ARG A 555 -5.44 39.99 10.75
CA ARG A 555 -5.17 39.02 9.66
C ARG A 555 -6.44 38.31 9.21
N PHE A 556 -7.38 38.04 10.12
CA PHE A 556 -8.62 37.32 9.87
C PHE A 556 -9.88 38.16 9.86
N THR A 557 -9.87 39.31 10.49
CA THR A 557 -11.07 40.18 10.60
C THR A 557 -11.16 41.22 9.48
N ASP A 558 -10.02 41.68 8.95
CA ASP A 558 -9.97 42.62 7.84
C ASP A 558 -10.16 41.90 6.50
N ASP A 559 -10.53 42.63 5.45
CA ASP A 559 -10.56 42.09 4.08
C ASP A 559 -9.11 41.94 3.56
N SER A 560 -8.51 40.81 3.91
CA SER A 560 -7.09 40.49 3.64
C SER A 560 -6.96 39.22 2.80
N PRO A 561 -5.88 39.04 2.06
CA PRO A 561 -5.57 37.78 1.39
C PRO A 561 -5.52 36.58 2.35
N ILE A 562 -4.98 36.75 3.56
CA ILE A 562 -4.92 35.70 4.60
C ILE A 562 -6.33 35.25 4.98
N ARG A 563 -7.24 36.20 5.23
CA ARG A 563 -8.65 35.90 5.49
C ARG A 563 -9.28 35.11 4.33
N ASN A 564 -9.08 35.58 3.10
CA ASN A 564 -9.65 34.93 1.91
C ASN A 564 -9.09 33.52 1.71
N LYS A 565 -7.83 33.30 2.03
CA LYS A 565 -7.18 31.98 2.03
C LYS A 565 -7.84 31.05 3.06
N LEU A 566 -8.03 31.51 4.31
CA LEU A 566 -8.67 30.70 5.36
C LEU A 566 -10.13 30.37 5.01
N ASP A 567 -10.89 31.34 4.51
CA ASP A 567 -12.27 31.14 4.05
C ASP A 567 -12.35 30.10 2.93
N TYR A 568 -11.45 30.22 1.94
CA TYR A 568 -11.36 29.25 0.85
C TYR A 568 -10.98 27.86 1.37
N TYR A 569 -9.95 27.76 2.24
CA TYR A 569 -9.51 26.48 2.78
C TYR A 569 -10.60 25.81 3.62
N SER A 570 -11.34 26.59 4.41
CA SER A 570 -12.50 26.09 5.16
C SER A 570 -13.58 25.51 4.24
N ARG A 571 -13.88 26.15 3.11
CA ARG A 571 -14.82 25.60 2.12
C ARG A 571 -14.29 24.31 1.50
N CYS A 572 -13.00 24.22 1.19
CA CYS A 572 -12.37 22.99 0.71
C CYS A 572 -12.50 21.86 1.74
N ILE A 573 -12.28 22.15 3.03
CA ILE A 573 -12.46 21.17 4.11
C ILE A 573 -13.93 20.71 4.15
N ARG A 574 -14.88 21.63 4.10
CA ARG A 574 -16.30 21.26 4.12
C ARG A 574 -16.75 20.45 2.90
N ASP A 575 -16.14 20.68 1.75
CA ASP A 575 -16.39 19.91 0.53
C ASP A 575 -15.77 18.52 0.58
N GLY A 576 -14.55 18.38 1.12
CA GLY A 576 -13.78 17.14 1.16
C GLY A 576 -14.14 16.18 2.29
N PHE A 577 -15.02 16.58 3.23
CA PHE A 577 -15.39 15.78 4.41
C PHE A 577 -16.91 15.61 4.52
N ASN A 578 -17.35 14.56 5.21
CA ASN A 578 -18.75 14.38 5.55
C ASN A 578 -19.13 15.29 6.74
N THR A 579 -19.70 16.43 6.43
CA THR A 579 -20.03 17.48 7.42
C THR A 579 -21.40 17.34 8.05
N LYS A 580 -22.11 16.25 7.85
CA LYS A 580 -23.51 16.07 8.30
C LYS A 580 -23.69 16.24 9.81
N SER A 581 -22.68 15.85 10.60
CA SER A 581 -22.68 15.96 12.06
C SER A 581 -21.99 17.22 12.59
N TRP A 582 -21.42 18.05 11.70
CA TRP A 582 -20.61 19.18 12.09
C TRP A 582 -21.44 20.38 12.49
N PRO A 583 -20.95 21.28 13.37
CA PRO A 583 -21.60 22.54 13.67
C PRO A 583 -21.60 23.49 12.45
N ASP A 584 -22.50 24.46 12.46
CA ASP A 584 -22.58 25.47 11.41
C ASP A 584 -21.30 26.30 11.28
N THR A 585 -20.61 26.54 12.40
CA THR A 585 -19.33 27.25 12.46
C THR A 585 -18.30 26.39 13.20
N MET A 586 -17.18 26.12 12.55
CA MET A 586 -16.06 25.39 13.14
C MET A 586 -15.16 26.35 13.94
N ALA A 587 -14.31 25.80 14.81
CA ALA A 587 -13.39 26.59 15.63
C ALA A 587 -12.55 27.56 14.79
N TRP A 588 -11.92 27.08 13.73
CA TRP A 588 -11.11 27.90 12.82
C TRP A 588 -11.91 28.89 11.96
N GLU A 589 -13.22 28.70 11.82
CA GLU A 589 -14.10 29.65 11.13
C GLU A 589 -14.56 30.79 12.06
N THR A 590 -14.51 30.56 13.37
CA THR A 590 -14.94 31.56 14.36
C THR A 590 -14.11 32.84 14.28
N VAL A 591 -12.81 32.73 13.96
CA VAL A 591 -11.92 33.90 13.80
C VAL A 591 -12.27 34.75 12.57
N LEU A 592 -13.02 34.20 11.61
CA LEU A 592 -13.51 34.92 10.43
C LEU A 592 -14.79 35.76 10.74
N THR A 593 -15.44 35.50 11.88
CA THR A 593 -16.66 36.22 12.25
C THR A 593 -16.29 37.50 12.99
N ALA A 594 -16.73 38.63 12.49
CA ALA A 594 -16.48 39.92 13.15
C ALA A 594 -17.04 39.94 14.59
N PRO A 595 -16.35 40.59 15.56
CA PRO A 595 -16.75 40.63 16.97
C PRO A 595 -18.15 41.20 17.26
N ASN A 596 -18.80 41.84 16.29
CA ASN A 596 -20.06 42.51 16.45
C ASN A 596 -21.33 41.63 16.42
N ALA A 597 -21.18 40.30 16.23
CA ALA A 597 -22.34 39.39 16.21
C ALA A 597 -22.60 38.68 17.56
N GLN A 598 -21.76 38.92 18.59
CA GLN A 598 -21.90 38.29 19.91
C GLN A 598 -22.44 39.24 21.02
N ALA A 599 -22.84 40.44 20.66
CA ALA A 599 -23.43 41.38 21.61
C ALA A 599 -24.93 41.58 21.30
N ASP A 600 -25.75 40.57 21.61
CA ASP A 600 -27.18 40.74 21.94
C ASP A 600 -27.67 39.54 22.78
#